data_14a089ab39eea9e522c2660a4c465fe0
#
_entry.id   14a089ab39eea9e522c2660a4c465fe0
#
_cell.length_a   1.000
_cell.length_b   1.000
_cell.length_c   1.000
_cell.angle_alpha   90.00
_cell.angle_beta   90.00
_cell.angle_gamma   90.00
#
_symmetry.space_group_name_H-M   'P 1'
#
loop_
_entity.id
_entity.type
_entity.pdbx_description
1 polymer ?
#
loop_
_entity_poly.entity_id
_entity_poly.type
_entity_poly.pdbx_seq_one_letter_code
_entity_poly.pdbx_strand_id
1 'polypeptide(L)'
;MYATSETNKTIKNLALFDFDGTLCSKDSFTGFIFYALSKRHIVKQGLKILPWIQAYYLNFYPAHAMRAKLFRSMFRNTPAIELQRLGEEYAQELVSTLSPEIFAQLQQHQLLGDQVVLVSASIDIYLAPLCKLLDIELICTETQVKNGMMTGYYSTPDCSSEQKKLRIHEQYSLQDYYQVYAYGNSSEDLDMLSLAT
;
A
#
# COMPACT_ATOMS: atom_id res chain seq x y z
N MET A 1 42.17 -11.30 27.31
CA MET A 1 41.53 -12.22 26.36
C MET A 1 40.09 -11.69 26.21
N TYR A 2 39.86 -10.78 25.25
CA TYR A 2 38.55 -10.22 25.01
C TYR A 2 37.89 -11.06 23.91
N ALA A 3 36.89 -11.83 24.26
CA ALA A 3 36.03 -12.50 23.29
C ALA A 3 35.11 -11.44 22.66
N THR A 4 35.39 -11.05 21.44
CA THR A 4 34.45 -10.35 20.59
C THR A 4 33.31 -11.30 20.27
N SER A 5 32.14 -11.06 20.85
CA SER A 5 30.90 -11.71 20.42
C SER A 5 30.58 -11.19 19.03
N GLU A 6 31.02 -11.89 18.00
CA GLU A 6 30.44 -11.77 16.65
C GLU A 6 28.98 -12.22 16.79
N THR A 7 28.06 -11.25 16.79
CA THR A 7 26.64 -11.50 16.58
C THR A 7 26.52 -12.10 15.18
N ASN A 8 26.26 -13.39 15.13
CA ASN A 8 25.97 -14.13 13.91
C ASN A 8 24.70 -13.53 13.31
N LYS A 9 24.84 -12.46 12.48
CA LYS A 9 23.75 -11.82 11.78
C LYS A 9 23.25 -12.83 10.75
N THR A 10 22.17 -13.54 11.08
CA THR A 10 21.52 -14.44 10.13
C THR A 10 21.11 -13.60 8.92
N ILE A 11 21.80 -13.82 7.80
CA ILE A 11 21.49 -13.12 6.56
C ILE A 11 20.13 -13.64 6.09
N LYS A 12 19.11 -12.79 6.07
CA LYS A 12 17.74 -13.09 5.64
C LYS A 12 17.48 -12.55 4.25
N ASN A 13 16.43 -13.01 3.59
CA ASN A 13 15.98 -12.45 2.35
C ASN A 13 15.04 -11.26 2.61
N LEU A 14 14.82 -10.45 1.58
CA LEU A 14 13.80 -9.41 1.54
C LEU A 14 12.72 -9.82 0.52
N ALA A 15 11.46 -9.87 0.95
CA ALA A 15 10.33 -10.20 0.10
C ALA A 15 9.38 -9.00 0.01
N LEU A 16 9.26 -8.44 -1.20
CA LEU A 16 8.48 -7.25 -1.53
C LEU A 16 7.19 -7.66 -2.23
N PHE A 17 6.05 -7.28 -1.70
CA PHE A 17 4.74 -7.61 -2.26
C PHE A 17 3.97 -6.35 -2.63
N ASP A 18 3.50 -6.27 -3.88
CA ASP A 18 2.42 -5.33 -4.21
C ASP A 18 1.09 -5.84 -3.66
N PHE A 19 0.11 -4.94 -3.53
CA PHE A 19 -1.19 -5.26 -2.94
C PHE A 19 -2.28 -5.47 -3.98
N ASP A 20 -2.72 -4.41 -4.65
CA ASP A 20 -3.89 -4.42 -5.52
C ASP A 20 -3.64 -5.17 -6.84
N GLY A 21 -4.33 -6.27 -7.05
CA GLY A 21 -4.13 -7.17 -8.19
C GLY A 21 -3.03 -8.22 -7.96
N THR A 22 -2.27 -8.14 -6.85
CA THR A 22 -1.22 -9.10 -6.49
C THR A 22 -1.61 -9.87 -5.22
N LEU A 23 -1.36 -9.34 -4.04
CA LEU A 23 -1.76 -9.98 -2.77
C LEU A 23 -3.27 -9.93 -2.57
N CYS A 24 -3.95 -8.89 -3.03
CA CYS A 24 -5.40 -8.75 -3.08
C CYS A 24 -5.88 -8.76 -4.54
N SER A 25 -6.87 -9.58 -4.88
CA SER A 25 -7.41 -9.68 -6.25
C SER A 25 -8.30 -8.50 -6.67
N LYS A 26 -8.58 -7.58 -5.75
CA LYS A 26 -9.50 -6.44 -5.93
C LYS A 26 -8.75 -5.11 -5.84
N ASP A 27 -9.35 -4.05 -6.37
CA ASP A 27 -8.96 -2.66 -6.12
C ASP A 27 -9.45 -2.26 -4.71
N SER A 28 -8.52 -2.26 -3.76
CA SER A 28 -8.81 -1.98 -2.36
C SER A 28 -9.17 -0.53 -2.11
N PHE A 29 -8.60 0.40 -2.88
CA PHE A 29 -8.88 1.82 -2.70
C PHE A 29 -10.32 2.18 -3.11
N THR A 30 -10.77 1.71 -4.26
CA THR A 30 -12.16 1.84 -4.69
C THR A 30 -13.09 1.09 -3.72
N GLY A 31 -12.71 -0.10 -3.28
CA GLY A 31 -13.44 -0.87 -2.27
C GLY A 31 -13.64 -0.08 -0.98
N PHE A 32 -12.58 0.56 -0.46
CA PHE A 32 -12.66 1.38 0.74
C PHE A 32 -13.58 2.60 0.59
N ILE A 33 -13.59 3.26 -0.57
CA ILE A 33 -14.53 4.35 -0.85
C ILE A 33 -15.98 3.87 -0.68
N PHE A 34 -16.33 2.70 -1.26
CA PHE A 34 -17.67 2.14 -1.14
C PHE A 34 -17.99 1.60 0.25
N TYR A 35 -17.00 1.16 0.99
CA TYR A 35 -17.15 0.72 2.37
C TYR A 35 -17.40 1.90 3.32
N ALA A 36 -16.57 2.93 3.25
CA ALA A 36 -16.53 4.02 4.20
C ALA A 36 -17.61 5.09 3.97
N LEU A 37 -18.14 5.22 2.75
CA LEU A 37 -18.98 6.34 2.36
C LEU A 37 -20.37 5.90 1.88
N SER A 38 -21.38 6.75 2.16
CA SER A 38 -22.73 6.53 1.62
C SER A 38 -22.77 6.70 0.10
N LYS A 39 -23.61 5.92 -0.58
CA LYS A 39 -23.82 6.01 -2.03
C LYS A 39 -24.14 7.44 -2.49
N ARG A 40 -24.94 8.19 -1.69
CA ARG A 40 -25.30 9.58 -1.99
C ARG A 40 -24.05 10.50 -2.01
N HIS A 41 -23.13 10.29 -1.04
CA HIS A 41 -21.88 11.06 -0.98
C HIS A 41 -20.99 10.74 -2.18
N ILE A 42 -20.81 9.46 -2.50
CA ILE A 42 -20.00 9.00 -3.64
C ILE A 42 -20.51 9.60 -4.94
N VAL A 43 -21.82 9.53 -5.21
CA VAL A 43 -22.43 10.10 -6.43
C VAL A 43 -22.23 11.61 -6.47
N LYS A 44 -22.51 12.32 -5.37
CA LYS A 44 -22.35 13.78 -5.30
C LYS A 44 -20.91 14.24 -5.59
N GLN A 45 -19.92 13.54 -5.03
CA GLN A 45 -18.52 13.90 -5.24
C GLN A 45 -18.02 13.39 -6.61
N GLY A 46 -18.45 12.20 -7.04
CA GLY A 46 -18.14 11.64 -8.35
C GLY A 46 -18.55 12.54 -9.50
N LEU A 47 -19.76 13.14 -9.44
CA LEU A 47 -20.22 14.10 -10.44
C LEU A 47 -19.31 15.32 -10.56
N LYS A 48 -18.72 15.79 -9.46
CA LYS A 48 -17.80 16.94 -9.48
C LYS A 48 -16.48 16.64 -10.18
N ILE A 49 -16.03 15.39 -10.14
CA ILE A 49 -14.75 14.96 -10.72
C ILE A 49 -14.95 14.14 -12.01
N LEU A 50 -16.16 14.09 -12.53
CA LEU A 50 -16.49 13.30 -13.72
C LEU A 50 -15.58 13.60 -14.93
N PRO A 51 -15.20 14.85 -15.26
CA PRO A 51 -14.28 15.12 -16.36
C PRO A 51 -12.92 14.46 -16.20
N TRP A 52 -12.41 14.38 -14.97
CA TRP A 52 -11.13 13.70 -14.68
C TRP A 52 -11.26 12.18 -14.71
N ILE A 53 -12.40 11.63 -14.28
CA ILE A 53 -12.71 10.21 -14.42
C ILE A 53 -12.73 9.84 -15.91
N GLN A 54 -13.40 10.61 -16.75
CA GLN A 54 -13.40 10.40 -18.20
C GLN A 54 -12.00 10.50 -18.81
N ALA A 55 -11.23 11.52 -18.44
CA ALA A 55 -9.85 11.70 -18.89
C ALA A 55 -8.95 10.52 -18.47
N TYR A 56 -9.15 9.96 -17.29
CA TYR A 56 -8.45 8.77 -16.81
C TYR A 56 -8.74 7.53 -17.68
N TYR A 57 -10.00 7.24 -17.94
CA TYR A 57 -10.38 6.10 -18.81
C TYR A 57 -9.95 6.27 -20.26
N LEU A 58 -9.75 7.51 -20.71
CA LEU A 58 -9.20 7.83 -22.04
C LEU A 58 -7.65 7.90 -22.04
N ASN A 59 -6.99 7.52 -20.95
CA ASN A 59 -5.52 7.58 -20.76
C ASN A 59 -4.90 8.98 -20.89
N PHE A 60 -5.69 10.05 -20.71
CA PHE A 60 -5.19 11.43 -20.65
C PHE A 60 -4.89 11.94 -19.25
N TYR A 61 -5.26 11.17 -18.22
CA TYR A 61 -5.03 11.53 -16.82
C TYR A 61 -4.39 10.37 -16.08
N PRO A 62 -3.19 10.55 -15.45
CA PRO A 62 -2.45 9.44 -14.89
C PRO A 62 -3.07 8.89 -13.60
N ALA A 63 -2.85 7.60 -13.33
CA ALA A 63 -3.46 6.88 -12.21
C ALA A 63 -3.14 7.50 -10.85
N HIS A 64 -1.87 7.84 -10.59
CA HIS A 64 -1.47 8.49 -9.33
C HIS A 64 -2.21 9.82 -9.07
N ALA A 65 -2.41 10.64 -10.11
CA ALA A 65 -3.15 11.89 -9.99
C ALA A 65 -4.66 11.65 -9.81
N MET A 66 -5.20 10.56 -10.39
CA MET A 66 -6.60 10.17 -10.20
C MET A 66 -6.85 9.67 -8.78
N ARG A 67 -5.95 8.85 -8.22
CA ARG A 67 -6.01 8.40 -6.81
C ARG A 67 -6.02 9.59 -5.85
N ALA A 68 -5.09 10.54 -6.02
CA ALA A 68 -5.03 11.75 -5.19
C ALA A 68 -6.30 12.61 -5.30
N LYS A 69 -6.86 12.75 -6.51
CA LYS A 69 -8.11 13.49 -6.73
C LYS A 69 -9.32 12.81 -6.11
N LEU A 70 -9.42 11.49 -6.24
CA LEU A 70 -10.46 10.68 -5.59
C LEU A 70 -10.36 10.82 -4.07
N PHE A 71 -9.17 10.61 -3.49
CA PHE A 71 -8.97 10.76 -2.05
C PHE A 71 -9.42 12.14 -1.56
N ARG A 72 -8.97 13.21 -2.21
CA ARG A 72 -9.37 14.57 -1.86
C ARG A 72 -10.87 14.81 -1.95
N SER A 73 -11.50 14.34 -3.03
CA SER A 73 -12.93 14.53 -3.24
C SER A 73 -13.78 13.77 -2.23
N MET A 74 -13.36 12.56 -1.87
CA MET A 74 -14.14 11.65 -1.02
C MET A 74 -13.94 11.91 0.47
N PHE A 75 -12.70 12.21 0.91
CA PHE A 75 -12.33 12.16 2.33
C PHE A 75 -11.89 13.50 2.94
N ARG A 76 -11.80 14.57 2.16
CA ARG A 76 -11.43 15.88 2.71
C ARG A 76 -12.43 16.33 3.78
N ASN A 77 -11.91 16.83 4.90
CA ASN A 77 -12.67 17.28 6.08
C ASN A 77 -13.44 16.15 6.79
N THR A 78 -13.06 14.90 6.60
CA THR A 78 -13.53 13.78 7.42
C THR A 78 -12.71 13.72 8.70
N PRO A 79 -13.29 13.46 9.89
CA PRO A 79 -12.54 13.23 11.11
C PRO A 79 -11.59 12.04 10.96
N ALA A 80 -10.29 12.24 11.27
CA ALA A 80 -9.28 11.21 11.08
C ALA A 80 -9.57 9.95 11.91
N ILE A 81 -10.03 10.14 13.14
CA ILE A 81 -10.37 9.03 14.05
C ILE A 81 -11.50 8.13 13.51
N GLU A 82 -12.49 8.73 12.85
CA GLU A 82 -13.59 7.99 12.23
C GLU A 82 -13.07 7.16 11.05
N LEU A 83 -12.23 7.78 10.20
CA LEU A 83 -11.69 7.11 9.04
C LEU A 83 -10.69 6.00 9.41
N GLN A 84 -9.90 6.20 10.49
CA GLN A 84 -9.02 5.17 11.04
C GLN A 84 -9.82 3.96 11.54
N ARG A 85 -10.90 4.19 12.31
CA ARG A 85 -11.78 3.09 12.77
C ARG A 85 -12.36 2.29 11.59
N LEU A 86 -12.87 2.98 10.56
CA LEU A 86 -13.36 2.33 9.34
C LEU A 86 -12.25 1.59 8.59
N GLY A 87 -11.02 2.11 8.60
CA GLY A 87 -9.85 1.46 8.04
C GLY A 87 -9.50 0.16 8.75
N GLU A 88 -9.56 0.14 10.10
CA GLU A 88 -9.34 -1.07 10.90
C GLU A 88 -10.39 -2.15 10.61
N GLU A 89 -11.66 -1.76 10.51
CA GLU A 89 -12.75 -2.68 10.17
C GLU A 89 -12.60 -3.23 8.75
N TYR A 90 -12.28 -2.37 7.79
CA TYR A 90 -12.08 -2.76 6.39
C TYR A 90 -10.84 -3.65 6.22
N ALA A 91 -9.78 -3.43 6.98
CA ALA A 91 -8.60 -4.29 6.98
C ALA A 91 -8.94 -5.75 7.34
N GLN A 92 -9.87 -5.97 8.28
CA GLN A 92 -10.34 -7.31 8.63
C GLN A 92 -11.10 -7.97 7.47
N GLU A 93 -11.92 -7.20 6.73
CA GLU A 93 -12.59 -7.72 5.53
C GLU A 93 -11.59 -8.06 4.43
N LEU A 94 -10.55 -7.24 4.24
CA LEU A 94 -9.51 -7.46 3.23
C LEU A 94 -8.78 -8.80 3.41
N VAL A 95 -8.59 -9.27 4.64
CA VAL A 95 -7.97 -10.60 4.89
C VAL A 95 -8.69 -11.72 4.13
N SER A 96 -10.01 -11.64 4.01
CA SER A 96 -10.81 -12.63 3.28
C SER A 96 -10.70 -12.51 1.75
N THR A 97 -10.12 -11.44 1.25
CA THR A 97 -9.96 -11.16 -0.20
C THR A 97 -8.55 -11.40 -0.71
N LEU A 98 -7.64 -11.83 0.16
CA LEU A 98 -6.28 -12.15 -0.23
C LEU A 98 -6.24 -13.31 -1.22
N SER A 99 -5.35 -13.21 -2.21
CA SER A 99 -5.08 -14.29 -3.16
C SER A 99 -4.48 -15.48 -2.41
N PRO A 100 -5.12 -16.67 -2.39
CA PRO A 100 -4.59 -17.81 -1.64
C PRO A 100 -3.18 -18.21 -2.05
N GLU A 101 -2.86 -18.11 -3.35
CA GLU A 101 -1.56 -18.46 -3.90
C GLU A 101 -0.46 -17.49 -3.43
N ILE A 102 -0.67 -16.20 -3.59
CA ILE A 102 0.31 -15.18 -3.22
C ILE A 102 0.43 -15.06 -1.69
N PHE A 103 -0.68 -15.24 -0.98
CA PHE A 103 -0.65 -15.26 0.49
C PHE A 103 0.13 -16.47 1.03
N ALA A 104 0.04 -17.64 0.37
CA ALA A 104 0.87 -18.79 0.72
C ALA A 104 2.37 -18.51 0.50
N GLN A 105 2.75 -17.78 -0.56
CA GLN A 105 4.15 -17.34 -0.76
C GLN A 105 4.60 -16.40 0.37
N LEU A 106 3.75 -15.43 0.75
CA LEU A 106 4.04 -14.52 1.87
C LEU A 106 4.28 -15.30 3.15
N GLN A 107 3.40 -16.25 3.49
CA GLN A 107 3.55 -17.10 4.69
C GLN A 107 4.82 -17.96 4.62
N GLN A 108 5.20 -18.43 3.44
CA GLN A 108 6.45 -19.16 3.25
C GLN A 108 7.67 -18.31 3.60
N HIS A 109 7.71 -17.04 3.16
CA HIS A 109 8.77 -16.10 3.54
C HIS A 109 8.79 -15.84 5.05
N GLN A 110 7.63 -15.67 5.68
CA GLN A 110 7.55 -15.51 7.14
C GLN A 110 8.10 -16.74 7.88
N LEU A 111 7.76 -17.96 7.44
CA LEU A 111 8.26 -19.20 8.02
C LEU A 111 9.78 -19.36 7.88
N LEU A 112 10.37 -18.82 6.81
CA LEU A 112 11.82 -18.82 6.58
C LEU A 112 12.54 -17.72 7.39
N GLY A 113 11.80 -16.82 8.05
CA GLY A 113 12.34 -15.68 8.78
C GLY A 113 12.80 -14.53 7.90
N ASP A 114 12.33 -14.49 6.64
CA ASP A 114 12.61 -13.41 5.70
C ASP A 114 11.93 -12.10 6.14
N GLN A 115 12.49 -10.97 5.71
CA GLN A 115 11.85 -9.67 5.88
C GLN A 115 10.75 -9.51 4.83
N VAL A 116 9.49 -9.43 5.26
CA VAL A 116 8.34 -9.28 4.37
C VAL A 116 7.81 -7.86 4.43
N VAL A 117 7.65 -7.23 3.26
CA VAL A 117 7.22 -5.83 3.13
C VAL A 117 6.11 -5.71 2.08
N LEU A 118 5.00 -5.13 2.46
CA LEU A 118 3.96 -4.71 1.53
C LEU A 118 4.32 -3.34 0.94
N VAL A 119 4.35 -3.22 -0.39
CA VAL A 119 4.72 -1.98 -1.10
C VAL A 119 3.58 -1.58 -2.04
N SER A 120 2.79 -0.57 -1.69
CA SER A 120 1.55 -0.27 -2.40
C SER A 120 1.29 1.21 -2.64
N ALA A 121 0.69 1.54 -3.78
CA ALA A 121 0.15 2.88 -4.07
C ALA A 121 -1.12 3.20 -3.26
N SER A 122 -1.74 2.21 -2.65
CA SER A 122 -2.90 2.38 -1.78
C SER A 122 -2.54 3.05 -0.44
N ILE A 123 -3.55 3.43 0.35
CA ILE A 123 -3.37 4.35 1.49
C ILE A 123 -3.18 3.64 2.82
N ASP A 124 -2.42 4.29 3.71
CA ASP A 124 -2.07 3.88 5.07
C ASP A 124 -3.28 3.56 5.96
N ILE A 125 -4.40 4.25 5.78
CA ILE A 125 -5.60 4.17 6.63
C ILE A 125 -6.06 2.72 6.87
N TYR A 126 -6.05 1.88 5.85
CA TYR A 126 -6.44 0.47 5.96
C TYR A 126 -5.27 -0.50 5.74
N LEU A 127 -4.20 -0.07 5.04
CA LEU A 127 -3.04 -0.95 4.86
C LEU A 127 -2.20 -1.09 6.14
N ALA A 128 -2.08 -0.03 6.95
CA ALA A 128 -1.34 -0.14 8.21
C ALA A 128 -1.99 -1.14 9.19
N PRO A 129 -3.30 -1.09 9.47
CA PRO A 129 -3.94 -2.12 10.28
C PRO A 129 -3.90 -3.52 9.61
N LEU A 130 -4.01 -3.63 8.28
CA LEU A 130 -3.86 -4.91 7.58
C LEU A 130 -2.47 -5.52 7.78
N CYS A 131 -1.41 -4.73 7.57
CA CYS A 131 -0.03 -5.21 7.77
C CYS A 131 0.23 -5.62 9.21
N LYS A 132 -0.37 -4.93 10.19
CA LYS A 132 -0.33 -5.34 11.60
C LYS A 132 -1.03 -6.69 11.82
N LEU A 133 -2.15 -6.96 11.15
CA LEU A 133 -2.84 -8.27 11.23
C LEU A 133 -2.02 -9.39 10.60
N LEU A 134 -1.26 -9.08 9.54
CA LEU A 134 -0.43 -10.04 8.82
C LEU A 134 1.00 -10.18 9.39
N ASP A 135 1.37 -9.36 10.37
CA ASP A 135 2.72 -9.26 10.96
C ASP A 135 3.80 -9.03 9.88
N ILE A 136 3.59 -7.99 9.04
CA ILE A 136 4.51 -7.58 7.97
C ILE A 136 4.74 -6.06 7.98
N GLU A 137 5.81 -5.61 7.34
CA GLU A 137 6.11 -4.19 7.21
C GLU A 137 5.37 -3.54 6.04
N LEU A 138 5.27 -2.22 6.04
CA LEU A 138 4.50 -1.44 5.07
C LEU A 138 5.30 -0.27 4.50
N ILE A 139 5.28 -0.16 3.18
CA ILE A 139 5.60 1.06 2.42
C ILE A 139 4.38 1.39 1.57
N CYS A 140 3.72 2.52 1.81
CA CYS A 140 2.53 2.88 1.05
C CYS A 140 2.37 4.41 0.91
N THR A 141 1.34 4.83 0.20
CA THR A 141 0.94 6.24 0.17
C THR A 141 0.38 6.65 1.53
N GLU A 142 0.97 7.66 2.15
CA GLU A 142 0.56 8.14 3.47
C GLU A 142 -0.37 9.34 3.35
N THR A 143 -1.42 9.35 4.18
CA THR A 143 -2.43 10.39 4.18
C THR A 143 -2.12 11.50 5.18
N GLN A 144 -2.52 12.73 4.85
CA GLN A 144 -2.22 13.89 5.67
C GLN A 144 -3.40 14.27 6.58
N VAL A 145 -3.12 14.35 7.89
CA VAL A 145 -4.05 14.82 8.91
C VAL A 145 -3.59 16.17 9.45
N LYS A 146 -4.53 17.11 9.66
CA LYS A 146 -4.29 18.39 10.33
C LYS A 146 -5.45 18.71 11.26
N ASN A 147 -5.14 19.03 12.49
CA ASN A 147 -6.15 19.35 13.53
C ASN A 147 -7.24 18.26 13.66
N GLY A 148 -6.85 16.97 13.58
CA GLY A 148 -7.76 15.84 13.70
C GLY A 148 -8.65 15.57 12.47
N MET A 149 -8.45 16.31 11.38
CA MET A 149 -9.22 16.19 10.14
C MET A 149 -8.33 15.78 8.98
N MET A 150 -8.85 14.95 8.08
CA MET A 150 -8.20 14.64 6.80
C MET A 150 -8.12 15.90 5.94
N THR A 151 -6.92 16.25 5.48
CA THR A 151 -6.74 17.41 4.61
C THR A 151 -7.22 17.15 3.18
N GLY A 152 -7.31 15.89 2.80
CA GLY A 152 -7.55 15.44 1.43
C GLY A 152 -6.29 15.44 0.57
N TYR A 153 -5.12 15.55 1.18
CA TYR A 153 -3.81 15.42 0.54
C TYR A 153 -3.04 14.24 1.13
N TYR A 154 -2.03 13.83 0.43
CA TYR A 154 -1.02 12.88 0.90
C TYR A 154 0.12 13.60 1.60
N SER A 155 0.73 12.98 2.60
CA SER A 155 1.96 13.45 3.26
C SER A 155 3.22 12.97 2.54
N THR A 156 3.11 11.90 1.75
CA THR A 156 4.16 11.37 0.88
C THR A 156 3.74 11.43 -0.59
N PRO A 157 4.66 11.30 -1.56
CA PRO A 157 4.28 10.99 -2.93
C PRO A 157 3.45 9.70 -3.03
N ASP A 158 2.62 9.58 -4.08
CA ASP A 158 1.90 8.34 -4.40
C ASP A 158 2.94 7.21 -4.63
N CYS A 159 2.80 6.10 -3.91
CA CYS A 159 3.78 5.01 -3.87
C CYS A 159 3.59 4.06 -5.06
N SER A 160 3.70 4.58 -6.29
CA SER A 160 3.64 3.82 -7.55
C SER A 160 4.90 4.02 -8.39
N SER A 161 5.16 3.11 -9.32
CA SER A 161 6.29 3.18 -10.26
C SER A 161 7.62 3.45 -9.55
N GLU A 162 8.40 4.43 -10.01
CA GLU A 162 9.69 4.82 -9.43
C GLU A 162 9.63 5.08 -7.91
N GLN A 163 8.51 5.60 -7.40
CA GLN A 163 8.36 5.88 -5.97
C GLN A 163 8.40 4.60 -5.11
N LYS A 164 7.93 3.45 -5.61
CA LYS A 164 8.10 2.16 -4.93
C LYS A 164 9.59 1.88 -4.71
N LYS A 165 10.38 1.94 -5.78
CA LYS A 165 11.83 1.68 -5.74
C LYS A 165 12.58 2.66 -4.84
N LEU A 166 12.31 3.96 -4.97
CA LEU A 166 12.94 4.99 -4.14
C LEU A 166 12.70 4.75 -2.65
N ARG A 167 11.46 4.53 -2.25
CA ARG A 167 11.10 4.33 -0.84
C ARG A 167 11.62 3.01 -0.26
N ILE A 168 11.76 1.96 -1.09
CA ILE A 168 12.43 0.73 -0.69
C ILE A 168 13.90 1.03 -0.36
N HIS A 169 14.62 1.76 -1.22
CA HIS A 169 16.02 2.13 -0.98
C HIS A 169 16.22 3.09 0.19
N GLU A 170 15.23 3.91 0.53
CA GLU A 170 15.26 4.78 1.72
C GLU A 170 15.19 3.99 3.03
N GLN A 171 14.51 2.84 3.03
CA GLN A 171 14.26 2.05 4.24
C GLN A 171 15.15 0.81 4.34
N TYR A 172 15.60 0.26 3.20
CA TYR A 172 16.34 -1.00 3.14
C TYR A 172 17.61 -0.86 2.31
N SER A 173 18.72 -1.29 2.90
CA SER A 173 20.00 -1.51 2.20
C SER A 173 19.97 -2.91 1.59
N LEU A 174 19.71 -3.00 0.27
CA LEU A 174 19.48 -4.30 -0.40
C LEU A 174 20.66 -5.27 -0.28
N GLN A 175 21.90 -4.74 -0.16
CA GLN A 175 23.11 -5.54 0.05
C GLN A 175 23.20 -6.22 1.43
N ASP A 176 22.30 -5.87 2.38
CA ASP A 176 22.22 -6.53 3.68
C ASP A 176 21.38 -7.84 3.62
N TYR A 177 20.79 -8.15 2.47
CA TYR A 177 19.97 -9.32 2.24
C TYR A 177 20.66 -10.31 1.31
N TYR A 178 20.40 -11.61 1.52
CA TYR A 178 20.95 -12.68 0.68
C TYR A 178 20.31 -12.67 -0.71
N GLN A 179 18.98 -12.53 -0.76
CA GLN A 179 18.19 -12.38 -1.98
C GLN A 179 17.07 -11.38 -1.77
N VAL A 180 16.64 -10.74 -2.85
CA VAL A 180 15.46 -9.89 -2.92
C VAL A 180 14.43 -10.57 -3.82
N TYR A 181 13.26 -10.86 -3.26
CA TYR A 181 12.09 -11.34 -3.99
C TYR A 181 11.11 -10.20 -4.18
N ALA A 182 10.46 -10.13 -5.35
CA ALA A 182 9.45 -9.11 -5.62
C ALA A 182 8.26 -9.71 -6.37
N TYR A 183 7.07 -9.36 -5.90
CA TYR A 183 5.79 -9.85 -6.42
C TYR A 183 4.92 -8.66 -6.82
N GLY A 184 4.49 -8.61 -8.08
CA GLY A 184 3.69 -7.53 -8.65
C GLY A 184 3.06 -7.96 -9.96
N ASN A 185 2.04 -7.24 -10.43
CA ASN A 185 1.25 -7.63 -11.60
C ASN A 185 1.08 -6.52 -12.65
N SER A 186 1.52 -5.31 -12.36
CA SER A 186 1.23 -4.14 -13.18
C SER A 186 2.48 -3.41 -13.66
N SER A 187 2.32 -2.50 -14.61
CA SER A 187 3.41 -1.61 -15.04
C SER A 187 3.89 -0.67 -13.94
N GLU A 188 3.05 -0.38 -12.93
CA GLU A 188 3.43 0.42 -11.76
C GLU A 188 4.38 -0.33 -10.79
N ASP A 189 4.60 -1.65 -11.00
CA ASP A 189 5.46 -2.49 -10.17
C ASP A 189 6.83 -2.74 -10.79
N LEU A 190 7.04 -2.41 -12.07
CA LEU A 190 8.25 -2.76 -12.82
C LEU A 190 9.54 -2.27 -12.13
N ASP A 191 9.52 -1.08 -11.55
CA ASP A 191 10.67 -0.54 -10.83
C ASP A 191 10.97 -1.35 -9.56
N MET A 192 9.96 -1.77 -8.80
CA MET A 192 10.10 -2.66 -7.65
C MET A 192 10.55 -4.07 -8.10
N LEU A 193 9.94 -4.63 -9.14
CA LEU A 193 10.30 -5.95 -9.68
C LEU A 193 11.76 -5.98 -10.18
N SER A 194 12.29 -4.84 -10.66
CA SER A 194 13.69 -4.73 -11.09
C SER A 194 14.72 -4.89 -9.97
N LEU A 195 14.29 -4.89 -8.70
CA LEU A 195 15.15 -5.08 -7.53
C LEU A 195 15.37 -6.55 -7.18
N ALA A 196 14.58 -7.47 -7.75
CA ALA A 196 14.71 -8.90 -7.50
C ALA A 196 16.06 -9.43 -8.04
N THR A 197 16.68 -10.35 -7.27
CA THR A 197 18.01 -10.92 -7.54
C THR A 197 17.93 -12.42 -7.79
#